data_15d01745f2275d84db54732d38263542
#
_entry.id   15d01745f2275d84db54732d38263542
#
_cell.length_a   1.000
_cell.length_b   1.000
_cell.length_c   1.000
_cell.angle_alpha   90.00
_cell.angle_beta   90.00
_cell.angle_gamma   90.00
#
_symmetry.space_group_name_H-M   'P 1'
#
loop_
_entity.id
_entity.type
_entity.pdbx_description
1 polymer ?
#
loop_
_entity_poly.entity_id
_entity_poly.type
_entity_poly.pdbx_seq_one_letter_code
_entity_poly.pdbx_strand_id
1 'polypeptide(L)'
;FFDTDVQLFGDGYGYGLQHIPVTLLSDDGRWLLVHVIEGSSGPTEIHLKDLTAGTPFVTVIQDGASESWAEFAGDQLVITTNLDAPNKRVVVADLVNPAADQWTEIIAERDDVVIQSATGLGGRLVVSFLQDVQPRMAIHQVSGTHVRDIAFDTIGAVGGGAGRWTSDEAFFTFQSYHRPNTIYRYDLATGDQ
;
A
#
# COMPACT_ATOMS: atom_id res chain seq x y z
N PHE A 1 25.24 14.97 -9.92
CA PHE A 1 24.59 14.30 -11.06
C PHE A 1 25.61 14.23 -12.20
N PHE A 2 25.60 13.15 -12.97
CA PHE A 2 26.43 12.99 -14.15
C PHE A 2 25.71 13.58 -15.36
N ASP A 3 26.44 14.08 -16.35
CA ASP A 3 25.87 14.69 -17.57
C ASP A 3 24.95 13.74 -18.37
N THR A 4 24.98 12.45 -18.04
CA THR A 4 24.16 11.38 -18.64
C THR A 4 22.93 11.01 -17.85
N ASP A 5 22.72 11.61 -16.66
CA ASP A 5 21.56 11.30 -15.82
C ASP A 5 20.28 11.84 -16.45
N VAL A 6 19.25 11.02 -16.44
CA VAL A 6 17.92 11.39 -16.93
C VAL A 6 16.98 11.50 -15.74
N GLN A 7 16.50 12.73 -15.49
CA GLN A 7 15.46 12.94 -14.49
C GLN A 7 14.14 12.40 -15.00
N LEU A 8 13.53 11.48 -14.26
CA LEU A 8 12.24 10.87 -14.62
C LEU A 8 11.06 11.63 -14.01
N PHE A 9 11.23 12.22 -12.82
CA PHE A 9 10.18 12.87 -12.05
C PHE A 9 10.76 14.01 -11.20
N GLY A 10 9.95 14.98 -10.78
CA GLY A 10 10.39 16.07 -9.89
C GLY A 10 10.10 17.45 -10.45
N ASP A 11 11.10 18.34 -10.59
CA ASP A 11 10.96 19.77 -10.93
C ASP A 11 10.03 20.05 -12.13
N GLY A 12 10.10 19.22 -13.18
CA GLY A 12 9.26 19.36 -14.38
C GLY A 12 7.77 19.09 -14.13
N TYR A 13 7.41 18.60 -12.95
CA TYR A 13 6.03 18.30 -12.55
C TYR A 13 5.45 19.34 -11.57
N GLY A 14 6.20 20.43 -11.30
CA GLY A 14 5.72 21.51 -10.43
C GLY A 14 5.89 21.29 -8.94
N TYR A 15 6.58 20.22 -8.54
CA TYR A 15 6.79 19.90 -7.12
C TYR A 15 7.95 20.70 -6.52
N GLY A 16 7.72 21.26 -5.32
CA GLY A 16 8.72 22.02 -4.55
C GLY A 16 9.26 21.22 -3.36
N LEU A 17 10.05 21.89 -2.51
CA LEU A 17 10.74 21.27 -1.36
C LEU A 17 9.81 20.66 -0.30
N GLN A 18 8.54 21.05 -0.27
CA GLN A 18 7.53 20.49 0.63
C GLN A 18 6.97 19.12 0.16
N HIS A 19 7.26 18.73 -1.07
CA HIS A 19 6.79 17.49 -1.65
C HIS A 19 7.83 16.39 -1.50
N ILE A 20 7.44 15.27 -0.94
CA ILE A 20 8.31 14.12 -0.69
C ILE A 20 7.92 13.00 -1.65
N PRO A 21 8.70 12.74 -2.71
CA PRO A 21 8.44 11.61 -3.58
C PRO A 21 8.93 10.29 -2.94
N VAL A 22 8.07 9.27 -2.94
CA VAL A 22 8.39 7.89 -2.56
C VAL A 22 8.11 6.99 -3.75
N THR A 23 9.04 6.11 -4.08
CA THR A 23 8.93 5.25 -5.26
C THR A 23 8.77 3.78 -4.88
N LEU A 24 7.93 3.07 -5.63
CA LEU A 24 7.82 1.62 -5.59
C LEU A 24 7.96 1.08 -7.02
N LEU A 25 8.64 -0.05 -7.14
CA LEU A 25 8.81 -0.76 -8.41
C LEU A 25 8.04 -2.08 -8.34
N SER A 26 7.35 -2.45 -9.40
CA SER A 26 6.71 -3.76 -9.50
C SER A 26 7.75 -4.88 -9.49
N ASP A 27 7.37 -6.08 -9.04
CA ASP A 27 8.28 -7.24 -8.92
C ASP A 27 8.97 -7.62 -10.24
N ASP A 28 8.30 -7.38 -11.38
CA ASP A 28 8.83 -7.61 -12.73
C ASP A 28 9.70 -6.44 -13.27
N GLY A 29 9.79 -5.34 -12.52
CA GLY A 29 10.54 -4.14 -12.90
C GLY A 29 9.92 -3.29 -14.01
N ARG A 30 8.69 -3.59 -14.43
CA ARG A 30 8.01 -2.90 -15.54
C ARG A 30 7.37 -1.58 -15.11
N TRP A 31 6.73 -1.56 -13.94
CA TRP A 31 5.92 -0.44 -13.49
C TRP A 31 6.59 0.33 -12.37
N LEU A 32 6.68 1.64 -12.52
CA LEU A 32 7.15 2.56 -11.49
C LEU A 32 5.96 3.34 -10.93
N LEU A 33 5.75 3.23 -9.63
CA LEU A 33 4.78 3.99 -8.86
C LEU A 33 5.50 5.10 -8.10
N VAL A 34 4.97 6.31 -8.15
CA VAL A 34 5.48 7.47 -7.43
C VAL A 34 4.36 8.05 -6.58
N HIS A 35 4.56 8.04 -5.27
CA HIS A 35 3.72 8.77 -4.32
C HIS A 35 4.37 10.11 -4.06
N VAL A 36 3.60 11.18 -4.09
CA VAL A 36 4.05 12.52 -3.71
C VAL A 36 3.26 12.96 -2.49
N ILE A 37 3.94 13.04 -1.36
CA ILE A 37 3.35 13.41 -0.07
C ILE A 37 3.61 14.88 0.18
N GLU A 38 2.59 15.67 0.48
CA GLU A 38 2.75 17.05 0.89
C GLU A 38 3.04 17.13 2.39
N GLY A 39 4.24 17.62 2.74
CA GLY A 39 4.68 17.69 4.14
C GLY A 39 4.93 16.32 4.76
N SER A 40 4.66 16.17 6.06
CA SER A 40 4.95 14.95 6.82
C SER A 40 3.80 13.96 6.90
N SER A 41 2.57 14.37 6.57
CA SER A 41 1.36 13.54 6.69
C SER A 41 0.18 14.16 5.92
N GLY A 42 0.46 14.87 4.86
CA GLY A 42 -0.56 15.52 4.02
C GLY A 42 -1.18 14.57 3.00
N PRO A 43 -2.07 15.12 2.18
CA PRO A 43 -2.62 14.44 1.04
C PRO A 43 -1.53 13.84 0.14
N THR A 44 -1.86 12.79 -0.55
CA THR A 44 -0.92 12.07 -1.40
C THR A 44 -1.38 12.09 -2.85
N GLU A 45 -0.51 12.53 -3.75
CA GLU A 45 -0.69 12.28 -5.18
C GLU A 45 -0.01 10.97 -5.58
N ILE A 46 -0.57 10.27 -6.55
CA ILE A 46 -0.04 8.98 -7.00
C ILE A 46 0.06 8.98 -8.51
N HIS A 47 1.24 8.63 -9.01
CA HIS A 47 1.54 8.55 -10.43
C HIS A 47 2.13 7.19 -10.78
N LEU A 48 1.72 6.65 -11.93
CA LEU A 48 2.15 5.35 -12.45
C LEU A 48 2.82 5.51 -13.81
N LYS A 49 3.90 4.79 -14.06
CA LYS A 49 4.62 4.77 -15.33
C LYS A 49 4.95 3.36 -15.77
N ASP A 50 4.64 3.03 -17.02
CA ASP A 50 5.20 1.86 -17.70
C ASP A 50 6.61 2.19 -18.21
N LEU A 51 7.63 1.59 -17.60
CA LEU A 51 9.03 1.81 -17.95
C LEU A 51 9.41 1.16 -19.28
N THR A 52 8.66 0.13 -19.72
CA THR A 52 8.93 -0.58 -20.98
C THR A 52 8.29 0.10 -22.17
N ALA A 53 7.13 0.71 -21.99
CA ALA A 53 6.40 1.40 -23.05
C ALA A 53 6.97 2.81 -23.34
N GLY A 54 7.77 3.37 -22.44
CA GLY A 54 8.31 4.73 -22.57
C GLY A 54 7.24 5.84 -22.56
N THR A 55 6.03 5.53 -22.11
CA THR A 55 4.91 6.48 -22.03
C THR A 55 5.11 7.49 -20.89
N PRO A 56 4.47 8.67 -20.94
CA PRO A 56 4.41 9.59 -19.80
C PRO A 56 3.84 8.93 -18.54
N PHE A 57 4.05 9.54 -17.38
CA PHE A 57 3.33 9.17 -16.17
C PHE A 57 1.82 9.37 -16.34
N VAL A 58 1.05 8.42 -15.82
CA VAL A 58 -0.40 8.52 -15.68
C VAL A 58 -0.71 8.84 -14.23
N THR A 59 -1.54 9.85 -13.98
CA THR A 59 -1.97 10.20 -12.63
C THR A 59 -3.07 9.24 -12.18
N VAL A 60 -2.85 8.54 -11.09
CA VAL A 60 -3.81 7.62 -10.45
C VAL A 60 -4.70 8.39 -9.49
N ILE A 61 -4.08 9.25 -8.68
CA ILE A 61 -4.74 10.17 -7.74
C ILE A 61 -4.09 11.53 -7.90
N GLN A 62 -4.91 12.53 -8.13
CA GLN A 62 -4.49 13.91 -8.25
C GLN A 62 -5.00 14.72 -7.07
N ASP A 63 -4.12 15.63 -6.64
CA ASP A 63 -4.44 16.83 -5.89
C ASP A 63 -5.17 16.62 -4.55
N GLY A 64 -4.39 16.56 -3.51
CA GLY A 64 -4.71 17.07 -2.17
C GLY A 64 -6.03 16.62 -1.53
N ALA A 65 -6.82 15.74 -2.16
CA ALA A 65 -8.14 15.39 -1.70
C ALA A 65 -8.16 14.22 -0.70
N SER A 66 -7.12 13.40 -0.67
CA SER A 66 -7.13 12.19 0.15
C SER A 66 -5.74 11.76 0.63
N GLU A 67 -5.70 11.12 1.79
CA GLU A 67 -4.59 10.31 2.22
C GLU A 67 -4.72 8.93 1.58
N SER A 68 -3.90 8.66 0.58
CA SER A 68 -3.97 7.43 -0.18
C SER A 68 -2.60 6.80 -0.31
N TRP A 69 -2.57 5.48 -0.32
CA TRP A 69 -1.36 4.71 -0.53
C TRP A 69 -1.64 3.53 -1.46
N ALA A 70 -0.89 3.42 -2.52
CA ALA A 70 -1.03 2.35 -3.50
C ALA A 70 0.18 1.42 -3.46
N GLU A 71 -0.06 0.15 -3.66
CA GLU A 71 0.96 -0.89 -3.78
C GLU A 71 0.64 -1.83 -4.93
N PHE A 72 1.63 -2.58 -5.40
CA PHE A 72 1.41 -3.60 -6.41
C PHE A 72 0.89 -4.88 -5.77
N ALA A 73 -0.12 -5.49 -6.40
CA ALA A 73 -0.64 -6.80 -6.06
C ALA A 73 -0.80 -7.62 -7.35
N GLY A 74 0.30 -8.23 -7.80
CA GLY A 74 0.37 -8.88 -9.11
C GLY A 74 0.27 -7.87 -10.24
N ASP A 75 -0.76 -7.99 -11.06
CA ASP A 75 -1.07 -7.16 -12.23
C ASP A 75 -2.04 -6.01 -11.91
N GLN A 76 -2.26 -5.70 -10.65
CA GLN A 76 -3.16 -4.65 -10.18
C GLN A 76 -2.47 -3.72 -9.19
N LEU A 77 -3.04 -2.52 -9.01
CA LEU A 77 -2.81 -1.67 -7.86
C LEU A 77 -3.84 -1.98 -6.78
N VAL A 78 -3.37 -2.12 -5.55
CA VAL A 78 -4.20 -2.07 -4.35
C VAL A 78 -4.02 -0.71 -3.71
N ILE A 79 -5.10 0.01 -3.48
CA ILE A 79 -5.09 1.38 -2.98
C ILE A 79 -5.88 1.43 -1.67
N THR A 80 -5.21 1.81 -0.60
CA THR A 80 -5.85 2.18 0.67
C THR A 80 -6.10 3.68 0.64
N THR A 81 -7.34 4.14 0.78
CA THR A 81 -7.71 5.55 0.59
C THR A 81 -8.81 5.98 1.55
N ASN A 82 -8.75 7.25 2.00
CA ASN A 82 -9.85 7.91 2.70
C ASN A 82 -10.74 8.75 1.77
N LEU A 83 -10.56 8.66 0.46
CA LEU A 83 -11.42 9.32 -0.50
C LEU A 83 -12.85 8.80 -0.36
N ASP A 84 -13.78 9.69 0.03
CA ASP A 84 -15.18 9.36 0.36
C ASP A 84 -15.36 8.26 1.42
N ALA A 85 -14.34 8.03 2.27
CA ALA A 85 -14.31 6.98 3.28
C ALA A 85 -13.39 7.39 4.45
N PRO A 86 -13.83 8.20 5.43
CA PRO A 86 -13.01 8.71 6.53
C PRO A 86 -12.19 7.66 7.29
N ASN A 87 -12.73 6.46 7.50
CA ASN A 87 -12.04 5.33 8.12
C ASN A 87 -11.24 4.46 7.14
N LYS A 88 -11.12 4.93 5.91
CA LYS A 88 -10.48 4.29 4.75
C LYS A 88 -11.22 3.07 4.23
N ARG A 89 -11.03 2.82 2.97
CA ARG A 89 -11.45 1.63 2.22
C ARG A 89 -10.28 1.12 1.39
N VAL A 90 -10.40 -0.09 0.86
CA VAL A 90 -9.43 -0.64 -0.07
C VAL A 90 -10.10 -0.84 -1.41
N VAL A 91 -9.48 -0.29 -2.43
CA VAL A 91 -9.91 -0.43 -3.83
C VAL A 91 -8.79 -1.06 -4.64
N VAL A 92 -9.14 -1.64 -5.78
CA VAL A 92 -8.18 -2.09 -6.79
C VAL A 92 -8.35 -1.30 -8.07
N ALA A 93 -7.22 -1.07 -8.75
CA ALA A 93 -7.16 -0.42 -10.05
C ALA A 93 -6.32 -1.24 -11.04
N ASP A 94 -6.71 -1.21 -12.30
CA ASP A 94 -5.94 -1.80 -13.40
C ASP A 94 -4.69 -0.95 -13.68
N LEU A 95 -3.54 -1.59 -13.98
CA LEU A 95 -2.29 -0.88 -14.27
C LEU A 95 -2.33 -0.10 -15.59
N VAL A 96 -3.17 -0.52 -16.54
CA VAL A 96 -3.27 0.15 -17.84
C VAL A 96 -4.27 1.30 -17.79
N ASN A 97 -5.34 1.17 -17.00
CA ASN A 97 -6.36 2.20 -16.79
C ASN A 97 -6.63 2.45 -15.30
N PRO A 98 -5.71 3.11 -14.58
CA PRO A 98 -5.78 3.26 -13.13
C PRO A 98 -6.68 4.43 -12.66
N ALA A 99 -7.49 5.02 -13.54
CA ALA A 99 -8.33 6.18 -13.21
C ALA A 99 -9.35 5.86 -12.10
N ALA A 100 -9.62 6.85 -11.24
CA ALA A 100 -10.43 6.66 -10.03
C ALA A 100 -11.87 6.24 -10.29
N ASP A 101 -12.44 6.60 -11.44
CA ASP A 101 -13.77 6.20 -11.89
C ASP A 101 -13.84 4.72 -12.34
N GLN A 102 -12.69 4.04 -12.48
CA GLN A 102 -12.57 2.63 -12.83
C GLN A 102 -12.21 1.75 -11.62
N TRP A 103 -12.06 2.33 -10.44
CA TRP A 103 -11.71 1.55 -9.25
C TRP A 103 -12.83 0.61 -8.83
N THR A 104 -12.41 -0.56 -8.37
CA THR A 104 -13.34 -1.54 -7.76
C THR A 104 -13.07 -1.61 -6.26
N GLU A 105 -14.07 -1.30 -5.44
CA GLU A 105 -13.98 -1.47 -4.00
C GLU A 105 -13.98 -2.96 -3.64
N ILE A 106 -12.98 -3.36 -2.85
CA ILE A 106 -12.81 -4.75 -2.40
C ILE A 106 -12.94 -4.89 -0.88
N ILE A 107 -12.62 -3.86 -0.11
CA ILE A 107 -12.88 -3.80 1.33
C ILE A 107 -13.52 -2.44 1.61
N ALA A 108 -14.79 -2.46 1.96
CA ALA A 108 -15.55 -1.25 2.28
C ALA A 108 -15.10 -0.65 3.61
N GLU A 109 -15.34 0.66 3.74
CA GLU A 109 -15.22 1.36 5.01
C GLU A 109 -16.14 0.76 6.07
N ARG A 110 -15.70 0.79 7.32
CA ARG A 110 -16.49 0.40 8.48
C ARG A 110 -16.39 1.44 9.58
N ASP A 111 -17.47 1.63 10.34
CA ASP A 111 -17.51 2.59 11.45
C ASP A 111 -16.67 2.16 12.67
N ASP A 112 -16.47 0.85 12.84
CA ASP A 112 -15.76 0.25 13.98
C ASP A 112 -14.28 -0.07 13.70
N VAL A 113 -13.80 0.21 12.48
CA VAL A 113 -12.45 -0.14 12.02
C VAL A 113 -11.85 1.01 11.22
N VAL A 114 -10.60 1.34 11.49
CA VAL A 114 -9.81 2.26 10.65
C VAL A 114 -8.74 1.46 9.92
N ILE A 115 -8.84 1.34 8.60
CA ILE A 115 -7.84 0.64 7.79
C ILE A 115 -6.56 1.48 7.76
N GLN A 116 -5.42 0.84 8.05
CA GLN A 116 -4.11 1.48 8.04
C GLN A 116 -3.37 1.24 6.71
N SER A 117 -3.35 -0.01 6.25
CA SER A 117 -2.71 -0.40 5.00
C SER A 117 -3.28 -1.71 4.45
N ALA A 118 -3.11 -1.92 3.15
CA ALA A 118 -3.35 -3.20 2.49
C ALA A 118 -2.16 -3.49 1.56
N THR A 119 -1.40 -4.53 1.85
CA THR A 119 -0.16 -4.89 1.15
C THR A 119 -0.33 -6.20 0.41
N GLY A 120 0.07 -6.25 -0.86
CA GLY A 120 0.04 -7.45 -1.70
C GLY A 120 1.20 -8.40 -1.41
N LEU A 121 0.94 -9.55 -0.78
CA LEU A 121 1.94 -10.56 -0.43
C LEU A 121 1.40 -11.97 -0.69
N GLY A 122 2.19 -12.86 -1.31
CA GLY A 122 1.84 -14.26 -1.50
C GLY A 122 0.52 -14.49 -2.24
N GLY A 123 0.22 -13.68 -3.25
CA GLY A 123 -1.05 -13.74 -3.97
C GLY A 123 -2.28 -13.37 -3.13
N ARG A 124 -2.08 -12.69 -2.01
CA ARG A 124 -3.12 -12.26 -1.05
C ARG A 124 -2.89 -10.82 -0.62
N LEU A 125 -3.82 -10.28 0.15
CA LEU A 125 -3.69 -8.99 0.81
C LEU A 125 -3.50 -9.22 2.31
N VAL A 126 -2.45 -8.62 2.86
CA VAL A 126 -2.28 -8.45 4.30
C VAL A 126 -2.79 -7.06 4.65
N VAL A 127 -3.88 -7.01 5.40
CA VAL A 127 -4.55 -5.75 5.78
C VAL A 127 -4.28 -5.47 7.24
N SER A 128 -3.73 -4.31 7.54
CA SER A 128 -3.60 -3.81 8.91
C SER A 128 -4.67 -2.77 9.19
N PHE A 129 -5.24 -2.81 10.39
CA PHE A 129 -6.30 -1.91 10.80
C PHE A 129 -6.31 -1.69 12.32
N LEU A 130 -6.97 -0.63 12.74
CA LEU A 130 -7.28 -0.36 14.14
C LEU A 130 -8.75 -0.73 14.42
N GLN A 131 -8.95 -1.54 15.44
CA GLN A 131 -10.28 -1.82 16.00
C GLN A 131 -10.22 -1.63 17.51
N ASP A 132 -11.10 -0.81 18.07
CA ASP A 132 -11.06 -0.42 19.49
C ASP A 132 -9.68 0.11 19.93
N VAL A 133 -9.05 0.91 19.07
CA VAL A 133 -7.69 1.46 19.24
C VAL A 133 -6.59 0.38 19.31
N GLN A 134 -6.90 -0.87 19.00
CA GLN A 134 -5.95 -1.98 18.99
C GLN A 134 -5.53 -2.31 17.55
N PRO A 135 -4.22 -2.35 17.25
CA PRO A 135 -3.75 -2.83 15.97
C PRO A 135 -4.13 -4.30 15.75
N ARG A 136 -4.65 -4.58 14.56
CA ARG A 136 -5.03 -5.89 14.07
C ARG A 136 -4.45 -6.10 12.68
N MET A 137 -4.26 -7.35 12.32
CA MET A 137 -3.93 -7.75 10.95
C MET A 137 -4.81 -8.91 10.52
N ALA A 138 -5.19 -8.90 9.26
CA ALA A 138 -5.93 -10.00 8.64
C ALA A 138 -5.43 -10.27 7.22
N ILE A 139 -5.62 -11.49 6.78
CA ILE A 139 -5.34 -11.92 5.41
C ILE A 139 -6.66 -11.93 4.66
N HIS A 140 -6.64 -11.33 3.48
CA HIS A 140 -7.74 -11.32 2.54
C HIS A 140 -7.30 -11.91 1.19
N GLN A 141 -8.25 -12.42 0.43
CA GLN A 141 -8.05 -12.65 -1.00
C GLN A 141 -7.98 -11.30 -1.73
N VAL A 142 -7.44 -11.26 -2.92
CA VAL A 142 -7.41 -10.03 -3.75
C VAL A 142 -8.82 -9.50 -4.05
N SER A 143 -9.83 -10.37 -4.00
CA SER A 143 -11.24 -9.98 -4.09
C SER A 143 -11.79 -9.24 -2.86
N GLY A 144 -10.98 -9.08 -1.80
CA GLY A 144 -11.40 -8.52 -0.51
C GLY A 144 -12.01 -9.54 0.46
N THR A 145 -12.22 -10.78 0.04
CA THR A 145 -12.78 -11.82 0.92
C THR A 145 -11.82 -12.12 2.07
N HIS A 146 -12.29 -11.98 3.31
CA HIS A 146 -11.52 -12.32 4.51
C HIS A 146 -11.16 -13.82 4.52
N VAL A 147 -9.91 -14.13 4.83
CA VAL A 147 -9.39 -15.49 4.94
C VAL A 147 -9.19 -15.88 6.40
N ARG A 148 -8.40 -15.08 7.14
CA ARG A 148 -8.10 -15.31 8.55
C ARG A 148 -7.46 -14.07 9.18
N ASP A 149 -7.54 -13.97 10.51
CA ASP A 149 -6.79 -13.00 11.29
C ASP A 149 -5.38 -13.51 11.59
N ILE A 150 -4.42 -12.60 11.70
CA ILE A 150 -3.09 -12.87 12.25
C ILE A 150 -3.16 -12.60 13.75
N ALA A 151 -3.05 -13.65 14.56
CA ALA A 151 -3.17 -13.56 16.00
C ALA A 151 -1.85 -13.16 16.66
N PHE A 152 -1.93 -12.30 17.66
CA PHE A 152 -0.83 -11.93 18.55
C PHE A 152 -1.19 -12.30 19.99
N ASP A 153 -0.21 -12.76 20.76
CA ASP A 153 -0.42 -13.26 22.15
C ASP A 153 -0.89 -12.16 23.11
N THR A 154 -0.66 -10.90 22.79
CA THR A 154 -0.97 -9.75 23.63
C THR A 154 -1.23 -8.51 22.80
N ILE A 155 -1.77 -7.47 23.44
CA ILE A 155 -1.94 -6.16 22.81
C ILE A 155 -0.56 -5.54 22.56
N GLY A 156 -0.33 -5.04 21.36
CA GLY A 156 0.94 -4.43 20.97
C GLY A 156 0.82 -3.64 19.67
N ALA A 157 1.91 -3.04 19.25
CA ALA A 157 2.02 -2.38 17.97
C ALA A 157 2.52 -3.38 16.93
N VAL A 158 1.89 -3.38 15.78
CA VAL A 158 2.27 -4.18 14.62
C VAL A 158 2.83 -3.23 13.57
N GLY A 159 3.98 -3.55 13.02
CA GLY A 159 4.60 -2.79 11.93
C GLY A 159 4.63 -3.61 10.65
N GLY A 160 4.32 -2.98 9.56
CA GLY A 160 4.42 -3.35 8.14
C GLY A 160 4.45 -4.83 7.77
N GLY A 161 3.88 -5.14 6.64
CA GLY A 161 4.12 -6.43 5.99
C GLY A 161 5.26 -6.28 4.98
N ALA A 162 6.27 -7.16 5.01
CA ALA A 162 7.32 -7.25 4.01
C ALA A 162 7.33 -8.66 3.42
N GLY A 163 7.50 -8.76 2.13
CA GLY A 163 7.51 -10.03 1.40
C GLY A 163 7.44 -9.79 -0.09
N ARG A 164 7.12 -10.82 -0.84
CA ARG A 164 6.93 -10.74 -2.29
C ARG A 164 5.57 -11.28 -2.69
N TRP A 165 5.03 -10.73 -3.76
CA TRP A 165 3.78 -11.24 -4.33
C TRP A 165 3.83 -12.74 -4.66
N THR A 166 4.97 -13.23 -5.12
CA THR A 166 5.18 -14.60 -5.58
C THR A 166 5.67 -15.58 -4.50
N SER A 167 5.69 -15.17 -3.22
CA SER A 167 6.19 -15.99 -2.10
C SER A 167 5.18 -16.03 -0.97
N ASP A 168 4.86 -17.22 -0.46
CA ASP A 168 3.99 -17.37 0.73
C ASP A 168 4.66 -16.89 2.04
N GLU A 169 5.91 -16.43 1.98
CA GLU A 169 6.66 -15.96 3.14
C GLU A 169 6.47 -14.45 3.33
N ALA A 170 5.98 -14.07 4.50
CA ALA A 170 5.81 -12.68 4.93
C ALA A 170 6.55 -12.42 6.23
N PHE A 171 6.96 -11.16 6.42
CA PHE A 171 7.62 -10.70 7.64
C PHE A 171 6.90 -9.47 8.16
N PHE A 172 6.70 -9.40 9.48
CA PHE A 172 6.19 -8.22 10.16
C PHE A 172 6.87 -8.04 11.51
N THR A 173 6.77 -6.85 12.07
CA THR A 173 7.27 -6.57 13.39
C THR A 173 6.12 -6.51 14.40
N PHE A 174 6.40 -6.97 15.60
CA PHE A 174 5.49 -6.82 16.74
C PHE A 174 6.25 -6.38 17.95
N GLN A 175 5.69 -5.42 18.70
CA GLN A 175 6.20 -5.00 19.99
C GLN A 175 5.06 -4.78 20.97
N SER A 176 5.30 -5.03 22.25
CA SER A 176 4.34 -4.74 23.32
C SER A 176 5.08 -4.14 24.53
N TYR A 177 4.30 -3.79 25.57
CA TYR A 177 4.89 -3.27 26.80
C TYR A 177 5.87 -4.26 27.46
N HIS A 178 5.68 -5.56 27.23
CA HIS A 178 6.50 -6.63 27.81
C HIS A 178 7.39 -7.34 26.81
N ARG A 179 7.31 -6.98 25.52
CA ARG A 179 8.07 -7.63 24.46
C ARG A 179 8.75 -6.57 23.59
N PRO A 180 10.08 -6.61 23.46
CA PRO A 180 10.80 -5.71 22.58
C PRO A 180 10.36 -5.93 21.12
N ASN A 181 10.67 -4.97 20.25
CA ASN A 181 10.39 -5.11 18.82
C ASN A 181 11.03 -6.39 18.26
N THR A 182 10.19 -7.28 17.78
CA THR A 182 10.56 -8.63 17.32
C THR A 182 10.06 -8.80 15.91
N ILE A 183 10.89 -9.40 15.04
CA ILE A 183 10.51 -9.75 13.67
C ILE A 183 9.89 -11.14 13.68
N TYR A 184 8.71 -11.26 13.10
CA TYR A 184 8.02 -12.51 12.88
C TYR A 184 8.07 -12.89 11.41
N ARG A 185 8.35 -14.14 11.15
CA ARG A 185 8.13 -14.80 9.88
C ARG A 185 6.76 -15.46 9.91
N TYR A 186 5.99 -15.28 8.87
CA TYR A 186 4.65 -15.83 8.73
C TYR A 186 4.49 -16.54 7.39
N ASP A 187 3.95 -17.73 7.42
CA ASP A 187 3.58 -18.47 6.22
C ASP A 187 2.13 -18.14 5.85
N LEU A 188 1.95 -17.46 4.72
CA LEU A 188 0.64 -17.00 4.24
C LEU A 188 -0.26 -18.16 3.79
N ALA A 189 0.32 -19.31 3.41
CA ALA A 189 -0.45 -20.48 2.99
C ALA A 189 -0.97 -21.27 4.21
N THR A 190 -0.09 -21.57 5.17
CA THR A 190 -0.43 -22.41 6.34
C THR A 190 -0.95 -21.60 7.52
N GLY A 191 -0.46 -20.40 7.71
CA GLY A 191 -0.72 -19.55 8.88
C GLY A 191 0.27 -19.78 10.02
N ASP A 192 1.33 -20.52 9.78
CA ASP A 192 2.38 -20.75 10.78
C ASP A 192 3.19 -19.47 11.01
N GLN A 193 3.51 -19.23 12.27
CA GLN A 193 4.20 -18.02 12.73
C GLN A 193 5.40 -18.40 13.58
#